data_3c779c91f079cd8496f06b693daf3409
#
_entry.id   3c779c91f079cd8496f06b693daf3409
#
_cell.length_a   1.000
_cell.length_b   1.000
_cell.length_c   1.000
_cell.angle_alpha   90.00
_cell.angle_beta   90.00
_cell.angle_gamma   90.00
#
_symmetry.space_group_name_H-M   'P 1'
#
loop_
_entity.id
_entity.type
_entity.pdbx_description
1 polymer ?
#
loop_
_entity_poly.entity_id
_entity_poly.type
_entity_poly.pdbx_seq_one_letter_code
_entity_poly.pdbx_strand_id
1 'polypeptide(L)'
;MLKYEVLALLLFCSAPEVTFARTKPGQKLVILYTNDLHSRVSGFPSSGKHPDTGSGETDTLGGFARIATLIKEEKRQNGDNVIVLDAGDFLMGSFFTMLEESTGFQLPLMKKMGYDAVTLGNHEFDFGPQSLANIIAQSSHNGHVPALVASNLIFSKKDTADDAL
;
A
#
# COMPACT_ATOMS: atom_id res chain seq x y z
N MET A 1 -8.75 -26.43 22.69
CA MET A 1 -7.70 -25.45 22.34
C MET A 1 -7.53 -25.48 20.82
N LEU A 2 -8.16 -24.56 20.13
CA LEU A 2 -8.12 -24.48 18.65
C LEU A 2 -6.76 -23.91 18.23
N LYS A 3 -6.02 -24.68 17.43
CA LYS A 3 -4.81 -24.18 16.76
C LYS A 3 -5.27 -23.52 15.45
N TYR A 4 -5.10 -22.22 15.34
CA TYR A 4 -5.28 -21.52 14.06
C TYR A 4 -3.97 -21.63 13.28
N GLU A 5 -4.00 -22.35 12.16
CA GLU A 5 -2.95 -22.30 11.17
C GLU A 5 -3.37 -21.26 10.12
N VAL A 6 -2.64 -20.15 10.03
CA VAL A 6 -2.83 -19.17 8.94
C VAL A 6 -1.99 -19.66 7.77
N LEU A 7 -2.65 -20.16 6.74
CA LEU A 7 -2.04 -20.54 5.48
C LEU A 7 -1.98 -19.30 4.56
N ALA A 8 -0.82 -18.65 4.46
CA ALA A 8 -0.58 -17.62 3.46
C ALA A 8 -0.06 -18.29 2.19
N LEU A 9 -0.89 -18.33 1.14
CA LEU A 9 -0.51 -18.83 -0.18
C LEU A 9 0.06 -17.68 -1.00
N LEU A 10 1.40 -17.60 -1.09
CA LEU A 10 2.10 -16.70 -2.01
C LEU A 10 2.37 -17.47 -3.31
N LEU A 11 1.68 -17.11 -4.39
CA LEU A 11 1.95 -17.63 -5.73
C LEU A 11 3.04 -16.78 -6.39
N PHE A 12 4.27 -17.29 -6.37
CA PHE A 12 5.34 -16.79 -7.24
C PHE A 12 5.49 -17.71 -8.46
N CYS A 13 5.48 -17.12 -9.64
CA CYS A 13 5.75 -17.82 -10.90
C CYS A 13 7.28 -17.92 -11.08
N SER A 14 7.84 -19.05 -10.72
CA SER A 14 9.13 -19.71 -11.02
C SER A 14 9.69 -20.36 -9.75
N ALA A 15 9.46 -21.67 -9.64
CA ALA A 15 9.97 -22.63 -8.65
C ALA A 15 10.25 -22.06 -7.24
N PRO A 16 9.26 -22.01 -6.36
CA PRO A 16 9.47 -21.53 -5.02
C PRO A 16 9.78 -22.68 -4.06
N GLU A 17 10.81 -22.49 -3.29
CA GLU A 17 10.84 -23.13 -1.98
C GLU A 17 9.81 -22.39 -1.12
N VAL A 18 8.66 -23.01 -0.88
CA VAL A 18 7.68 -22.50 0.08
C VAL A 18 8.27 -22.70 1.48
N THR A 19 8.91 -21.67 2.00
CA THR A 19 9.40 -21.69 3.38
C THR A 19 8.24 -21.34 4.32
N PHE A 20 7.72 -22.34 5.02
CA PHE A 20 6.76 -22.11 6.09
C PHE A 20 7.49 -21.50 7.29
N ALA A 21 7.23 -20.24 7.59
CA ALA A 21 7.69 -19.63 8.82
C ALA A 21 6.96 -20.31 10.01
N ARG A 22 7.67 -21.12 10.79
CA ARG A 22 7.16 -21.70 12.02
C ARG A 22 7.38 -20.69 13.15
N THR A 23 6.33 -20.04 13.63
CA THR A 23 6.41 -19.21 14.83
C THR A 23 6.67 -20.10 16.06
N LYS A 24 7.62 -19.69 16.89
CA LYS A 24 7.80 -20.33 18.21
C LYS A 24 6.62 -19.98 19.12
N PRO A 25 6.16 -20.89 19.99
CA PRO A 25 5.13 -20.55 20.97
C PRO A 25 5.54 -19.33 21.79
N GLY A 26 4.64 -18.33 21.88
CA GLY A 26 4.88 -17.07 22.59
C GLY A 26 5.51 -15.95 21.75
N GLN A 27 5.77 -16.16 20.47
CA GLN A 27 6.25 -15.10 19.59
C GLN A 27 5.08 -14.18 19.18
N LYS A 28 5.24 -12.86 19.40
CA LYS A 28 4.27 -11.83 19.01
C LYS A 28 4.51 -11.45 17.55
N LEU A 29 3.46 -11.44 16.74
CA LEU A 29 3.44 -10.82 15.42
C LEU A 29 2.57 -9.56 15.51
N VAL A 30 3.10 -8.44 15.02
CA VAL A 30 2.39 -7.17 14.89
C VAL A 30 2.03 -6.97 13.43
N ILE A 31 0.75 -6.79 13.14
CA ILE A 31 0.26 -6.46 11.81
C ILE A 31 -0.28 -5.03 11.85
N LEU A 32 0.37 -4.14 11.12
CA LEU A 32 -0.12 -2.81 10.86
C LEU A 32 -0.82 -2.81 9.50
N TYR A 33 -1.94 -2.14 9.40
CA TYR A 33 -2.62 -2.02 8.13
C TYR A 33 -3.25 -0.65 7.94
N THR A 34 -3.32 -0.24 6.69
CA THR A 34 -4.07 0.93 6.20
C THR A 34 -4.98 0.51 5.06
N ASN A 35 -5.94 1.35 4.74
CA ASN A 35 -6.82 1.30 3.59
C ASN A 35 -7.28 2.72 3.26
N ASP A 36 -7.75 2.94 2.06
CA ASP A 36 -8.35 4.21 1.64
C ASP A 36 -7.43 5.41 1.89
N LEU A 37 -6.15 5.29 1.55
CA LEU A 37 -5.19 6.39 1.69
C LEU A 37 -5.50 7.56 0.75
N HIS A 38 -6.11 7.29 -0.40
CA HIS A 38 -6.65 8.27 -1.34
C HIS A 38 -5.68 9.40 -1.67
N SER A 39 -4.43 9.06 -1.94
CA SER A 39 -3.35 10.02 -2.25
C SER A 39 -3.21 11.16 -1.22
N ARG A 40 -3.63 10.92 0.03
CA ARG A 40 -3.54 11.90 1.14
C ARG A 40 -2.11 11.98 1.68
N VAL A 41 -1.16 12.37 0.81
CA VAL A 41 0.26 12.48 1.15
C VAL A 41 0.50 13.50 2.25
N SER A 42 -0.09 14.68 2.13
CA SER A 42 -0.13 15.68 3.19
C SER A 42 -1.32 15.42 4.12
N GLY A 43 -1.13 15.61 5.42
CA GLY A 43 -2.25 15.56 6.36
C GLY A 43 -3.35 16.58 6.01
N PHE A 44 -4.48 16.48 6.68
CA PHE A 44 -5.59 17.41 6.56
C PHE A 44 -5.85 18.11 7.90
N PRO A 45 -6.41 19.35 7.89
CA PRO A 45 -6.68 20.10 9.12
C PRO A 45 -7.62 19.34 10.06
N SER A 46 -7.32 19.32 11.35
CA SER A 46 -8.16 18.68 12.38
C SER A 46 -9.55 19.28 12.46
N SER A 47 -9.69 20.58 12.11
CA SER A 47 -10.95 21.29 12.06
C SER A 47 -11.88 20.91 10.91
N GLY A 48 -11.41 20.09 9.96
CA GLY A 48 -12.12 19.78 8.70
C GLY A 48 -12.23 20.98 7.74
N LYS A 49 -11.64 22.12 8.07
CA LYS A 49 -11.60 23.31 7.20
C LYS A 49 -10.41 23.23 6.25
N HIS A 50 -10.56 23.77 5.05
CA HIS A 50 -9.49 23.80 4.06
C HIS A 50 -8.28 24.57 4.58
N PRO A 51 -7.01 24.11 4.33
CA PRO A 51 -5.80 24.78 4.83
C PRO A 51 -5.64 26.22 4.33
N ASP A 52 -6.33 26.61 3.28
CA ASP A 52 -6.21 27.94 2.64
C ASP A 52 -6.93 29.08 3.40
N THR A 53 -7.53 28.82 4.55
CA THR A 53 -8.27 29.85 5.28
C THR A 53 -7.40 30.75 6.15
N GLY A 54 -6.08 30.70 6.03
CA GLY A 54 -5.16 31.63 6.73
C GLY A 54 -5.19 31.52 8.26
N SER A 55 -5.76 30.45 8.80
CA SER A 55 -5.94 30.28 10.25
C SER A 55 -4.65 29.99 11.01
N GLY A 56 -3.52 29.80 10.32
CA GLY A 56 -2.25 29.43 10.97
C GLY A 56 -2.29 28.11 11.74
N GLU A 57 -3.33 27.33 11.52
CA GLU A 57 -3.57 26.06 12.23
C GLU A 57 -2.54 25.04 11.79
N THR A 58 -1.57 24.76 12.65
CA THR A 58 -0.54 23.74 12.45
C THR A 58 -1.02 22.33 12.80
N ASP A 59 -2.25 22.22 13.31
CA ASP A 59 -2.81 20.96 13.77
C ASP A 59 -3.45 20.20 12.59
N THR A 60 -2.65 19.31 12.00
CA THR A 60 -3.08 18.44 10.90
C THR A 60 -3.12 16.99 11.36
N LEU A 61 -4.12 16.23 10.87
CA LEU A 61 -4.30 14.80 11.10
C LEU A 61 -3.82 14.01 9.88
N GLY A 62 -3.34 12.80 10.11
CA GLY A 62 -2.96 11.86 9.04
C GLY A 62 -1.76 12.33 8.21
N GLY A 63 -1.72 11.88 6.97
CA GLY A 63 -0.62 12.10 6.03
C GLY A 63 0.49 11.06 6.15
N PHE A 64 1.19 10.85 5.05
CA PHE A 64 2.18 9.78 4.92
C PHE A 64 3.34 9.92 5.92
N ALA A 65 3.77 11.13 6.23
CA ALA A 65 4.86 11.35 7.18
C ALA A 65 4.54 10.85 8.60
N ARG A 66 3.30 11.04 9.07
CA ARG A 66 2.88 10.54 10.39
C ARG A 66 2.73 9.03 10.39
N ILE A 67 2.13 8.47 9.34
CA ILE A 67 2.02 7.01 9.16
C ILE A 67 3.42 6.39 9.17
N ALA A 68 4.37 6.96 8.40
CA ALA A 68 5.76 6.50 8.38
C ALA A 68 6.41 6.54 9.75
N THR A 69 6.13 7.58 10.55
CA THR A 69 6.66 7.69 11.91
C THR A 69 6.13 6.57 12.81
N LEU A 70 4.83 6.27 12.75
CA LEU A 70 4.21 5.18 13.51
C LEU A 70 4.78 3.82 13.09
N ILE A 71 4.87 3.56 11.79
CA ILE A 71 5.46 2.32 11.25
C ILE A 71 6.91 2.15 11.75
N LYS A 72 7.71 3.21 11.65
CA LYS A 72 9.11 3.20 12.11
C LYS A 72 9.22 2.89 13.59
N GLU A 73 8.36 3.47 14.41
CA GLU A 73 8.35 3.23 15.86
C GLU A 73 7.98 1.79 16.18
N GLU A 74 6.94 1.24 15.55
CA GLU A 74 6.56 -0.16 15.75
C GLU A 74 7.67 -1.14 15.31
N LYS A 75 8.29 -0.89 14.15
CA LYS A 75 9.44 -1.69 13.68
C LYS A 75 10.64 -1.58 14.63
N ARG A 76 10.87 -0.40 15.22
CA ARG A 76 11.92 -0.21 16.22
C ARG A 76 11.68 -1.02 17.51
N GLN A 77 10.43 -1.13 17.95
CA GLN A 77 10.06 -1.83 19.18
C GLN A 77 9.97 -3.34 19.01
N ASN A 78 9.51 -3.81 17.85
CA ASN A 78 9.15 -5.22 17.63
C ASN A 78 10.06 -5.92 16.59
N GLY A 79 11.02 -5.19 15.98
CA GLY A 79 11.98 -5.75 15.00
C GLY A 79 11.29 -6.37 13.79
N ASP A 80 11.76 -7.55 13.39
CA ASP A 80 11.25 -8.30 12.23
C ASP A 80 9.87 -8.92 12.44
N ASN A 81 9.30 -8.75 13.63
CA ASN A 81 7.95 -9.25 13.92
C ASN A 81 6.83 -8.27 13.53
N VAL A 82 7.11 -7.31 12.65
CA VAL A 82 6.12 -6.34 12.16
C VAL A 82 5.91 -6.55 10.67
N ILE A 83 4.65 -6.70 10.26
CA ILE A 83 4.22 -6.69 8.86
C ILE A 83 3.33 -5.47 8.65
N VAL A 84 3.55 -4.73 7.57
CA VAL A 84 2.80 -3.52 7.23
C VAL A 84 2.12 -3.72 5.88
N LEU A 85 0.81 -3.64 5.87
CA LEU A 85 -0.04 -3.94 4.72
C LEU A 85 -0.92 -2.74 4.37
N ASP A 86 -1.28 -2.62 3.09
CA ASP A 86 -2.33 -1.71 2.64
C ASP A 86 -3.42 -2.49 1.89
N ALA A 87 -4.67 -2.20 2.20
CA ALA A 87 -5.81 -2.92 1.67
C ALA A 87 -6.41 -2.30 0.40
N GLY A 88 -5.70 -1.36 -0.23
CA GLY A 88 -6.10 -0.73 -1.49
C GLY A 88 -6.75 0.63 -1.32
N ASP A 89 -7.16 1.22 -2.43
CA ASP A 89 -7.61 2.60 -2.57
C ASP A 89 -6.54 3.59 -2.08
N PHE A 90 -5.27 3.34 -2.45
CA PHE A 90 -4.20 4.29 -2.18
C PHE A 90 -4.18 5.44 -3.20
N LEU A 91 -4.76 5.25 -4.39
CA LEU A 91 -4.95 6.29 -5.40
C LEU A 91 -6.23 7.11 -5.16
N MET A 92 -6.41 8.16 -5.95
CA MET A 92 -7.57 9.06 -5.95
C MET A 92 -7.70 9.92 -4.67
N GLY A 93 -8.57 10.92 -4.70
CA GLY A 93 -8.95 11.73 -3.54
C GLY A 93 -8.12 12.98 -3.25
N SER A 94 -6.99 13.20 -3.94
CA SER A 94 -6.23 14.44 -3.86
C SER A 94 -5.53 14.78 -5.18
N PHE A 95 -5.02 16.01 -5.32
CA PHE A 95 -4.26 16.43 -6.51
C PHE A 95 -2.99 15.62 -6.74
N PHE A 96 -2.47 14.95 -5.72
CA PHE A 96 -1.30 14.08 -5.87
C PHE A 96 -1.55 12.91 -6.83
N THR A 97 -2.79 12.45 -6.96
CA THR A 97 -3.17 11.43 -7.95
C THR A 97 -2.83 11.83 -9.38
N MET A 98 -2.95 13.11 -9.72
CA MET A 98 -2.66 13.60 -11.07
C MET A 98 -1.18 13.44 -11.48
N LEU A 99 -0.30 13.24 -10.52
CA LEU A 99 1.12 13.02 -10.77
C LEU A 99 1.46 11.55 -10.96
N GLU A 100 0.57 10.63 -10.57
CA GLU A 100 0.87 9.19 -10.52
C GLU A 100 1.17 8.60 -11.89
N GLU A 101 0.35 8.90 -12.90
CA GLU A 101 0.53 8.33 -14.24
C GLU A 101 1.89 8.69 -14.86
N SER A 102 2.43 9.86 -14.51
CA SER A 102 3.73 10.32 -15.00
C SER A 102 4.90 9.97 -14.10
N THR A 103 4.66 9.77 -12.81
CA THR A 103 5.75 9.62 -11.83
C THR A 103 5.72 8.30 -11.07
N GLY A 104 4.55 7.69 -10.87
CA GLY A 104 4.39 6.48 -10.07
C GLY A 104 4.99 6.61 -8.66
N PHE A 105 4.94 7.79 -8.03
CA PHE A 105 5.74 8.08 -6.83
C PHE A 105 5.21 7.44 -5.57
N GLN A 106 3.89 7.14 -5.46
CA GLN A 106 3.29 6.70 -4.20
C GLN A 106 3.78 5.32 -3.76
N LEU A 107 3.83 4.33 -4.67
CA LEU A 107 4.30 2.99 -4.32
C LEU A 107 5.75 2.97 -3.82
N PRO A 108 6.74 3.63 -4.47
CA PRO A 108 8.08 3.76 -3.92
C PRO A 108 8.11 4.51 -2.58
N LEU A 109 7.25 5.51 -2.40
CA LEU A 109 7.12 6.23 -1.14
C LEU A 109 6.57 5.32 -0.03
N MET A 110 5.51 4.55 -0.31
CA MET A 110 4.97 3.56 0.62
C MET A 110 6.04 2.52 1.00
N LYS A 111 6.86 2.07 0.04
CA LYS A 111 7.98 1.18 0.36
C LYS A 111 8.99 1.82 1.31
N LYS A 112 9.34 3.08 1.08
CA LYS A 112 10.22 3.85 2.00
C LYS A 112 9.60 4.06 3.37
N MET A 113 8.29 4.18 3.46
CA MET A 113 7.55 4.25 4.72
C MET A 113 7.59 2.93 5.49
N GLY A 114 7.85 1.82 4.81
CA GLY A 114 7.99 0.50 5.42
C GLY A 114 6.85 -0.47 5.11
N TYR A 115 6.02 -0.20 4.10
CA TYR A 115 5.01 -1.15 3.64
C TYR A 115 5.66 -2.38 3.01
N ASP A 116 5.15 -3.54 3.38
CA ASP A 116 5.62 -4.84 2.90
C ASP A 116 4.81 -5.29 1.69
N ALA A 117 3.48 -5.14 1.74
CA ALA A 117 2.59 -5.45 0.63
C ALA A 117 1.41 -4.47 0.55
N VAL A 118 0.88 -4.30 -0.65
CA VAL A 118 -0.35 -3.56 -0.94
C VAL A 118 -1.24 -4.39 -1.87
N THR A 119 -2.56 -4.25 -1.72
CA THR A 119 -3.50 -4.77 -2.70
C THR A 119 -4.11 -3.64 -3.52
N LEU A 120 -4.88 -3.99 -4.54
CA LEU A 120 -5.61 -3.03 -5.37
C LEU A 120 -7.05 -2.96 -4.90
N GLY A 121 -7.55 -1.75 -4.67
CA GLY A 121 -8.96 -1.46 -4.46
C GLY A 121 -9.66 -1.08 -5.76
N ASN A 122 -10.85 -0.51 -5.68
CA ASN A 122 -11.58 -0.11 -6.89
C ASN A 122 -11.03 1.18 -7.51
N HIS A 123 -10.51 2.10 -6.70
CA HIS A 123 -10.00 3.39 -7.17
C HIS A 123 -8.69 3.31 -7.95
N GLU A 124 -7.95 2.22 -7.83
CA GLU A 124 -6.80 1.94 -8.69
C GLU A 124 -7.21 1.78 -10.16
N PHE A 125 -8.47 1.40 -10.42
CA PHE A 125 -8.99 1.17 -11.77
C PHE A 125 -9.80 2.33 -12.34
N ASP A 126 -9.92 3.47 -11.67
CA ASP A 126 -10.75 4.60 -12.10
C ASP A 126 -10.33 5.17 -13.47
N PHE A 127 -9.05 5.12 -13.80
CA PHE A 127 -8.51 5.52 -15.11
C PHE A 127 -8.30 4.33 -16.05
N GLY A 128 -8.83 3.17 -15.71
CA GLY A 128 -8.73 1.93 -16.46
C GLY A 128 -7.43 1.15 -16.23
N PRO A 129 -7.40 -0.12 -16.67
CA PRO A 129 -6.28 -1.02 -16.42
C PRO A 129 -4.97 -0.57 -17.07
N GLN A 130 -5.01 0.07 -18.23
CA GLN A 130 -3.82 0.58 -18.91
C GLN A 130 -3.13 1.69 -18.09
N SER A 131 -3.89 2.62 -17.50
CA SER A 131 -3.34 3.67 -16.65
C SER A 131 -2.71 3.06 -15.39
N LEU A 132 -3.37 2.09 -14.77
CA LEU A 132 -2.81 1.37 -13.63
C LEU A 132 -1.50 0.66 -14.00
N ALA A 133 -1.45 -0.02 -15.13
CA ALA A 133 -0.23 -0.67 -15.62
C ALA A 133 0.91 0.35 -15.80
N ASN A 134 0.62 1.51 -16.37
CA ASN A 134 1.59 2.59 -16.52
C ASN A 134 2.10 3.09 -15.16
N ILE A 135 1.21 3.30 -14.20
CA ILE A 135 1.56 3.71 -12.83
C ILE A 135 2.49 2.68 -12.18
N ILE A 136 2.15 1.40 -12.26
CA ILE A 136 2.97 0.31 -11.70
C ILE A 136 4.35 0.25 -12.37
N ALA A 137 4.40 0.38 -13.70
CA ALA A 137 5.65 0.39 -14.45
C ALA A 137 6.53 1.59 -14.06
N GLN A 138 5.98 2.80 -14.01
CA GLN A 138 6.68 4.01 -13.56
C GLN A 138 7.17 3.87 -12.12
N SER A 139 6.32 3.35 -11.23
CA SER A 139 6.70 3.10 -9.83
C SER A 139 7.91 2.17 -9.72
N SER A 140 7.89 1.07 -10.46
CA SER A 140 8.97 0.07 -10.47
C SER A 140 10.26 0.61 -11.09
N HIS A 141 10.15 1.51 -12.07
CA HIS A 141 11.30 2.20 -12.66
C HIS A 141 11.93 3.20 -11.68
N ASN A 142 11.11 3.91 -10.90
CA ASN A 142 11.55 4.98 -10.02
C ASN A 142 11.99 4.52 -8.63
N GLY A 143 11.83 3.25 -8.30
CA GLY A 143 12.33 2.71 -7.04
C GLY A 143 11.76 1.36 -6.66
N HIS A 144 12.15 0.89 -5.48
CA HIS A 144 11.57 -0.32 -4.91
C HIS A 144 10.12 -0.07 -4.49
N VAL A 145 9.23 -1.00 -4.80
CA VAL A 145 7.81 -0.97 -4.44
C VAL A 145 7.48 -2.06 -3.42
N PRO A 146 6.39 -1.94 -2.65
CA PRO A 146 5.84 -3.04 -1.87
C PRO A 146 5.43 -4.20 -2.80
N ALA A 147 5.27 -5.40 -2.26
CA ALA A 147 4.68 -6.49 -3.03
C ALA A 147 3.23 -6.12 -3.41
N LEU A 148 2.91 -6.16 -4.71
CA LEU A 148 1.53 -6.00 -5.18
C LEU A 148 0.85 -7.36 -5.12
N VAL A 149 -0.29 -7.44 -4.42
CA VAL A 149 -1.04 -8.68 -4.20
C VAL A 149 -2.48 -8.49 -4.65
N ALA A 150 -2.89 -9.21 -5.68
CA ALA A 150 -4.24 -9.13 -6.23
C ALA A 150 -4.71 -10.52 -6.68
N SER A 151 -4.96 -11.41 -5.71
CA SER A 151 -5.30 -12.81 -5.97
C SER A 151 -6.71 -13.04 -6.52
N ASN A 152 -7.56 -12.03 -6.51
CA ASN A 152 -8.95 -12.06 -6.99
C ASN A 152 -9.12 -11.50 -8.41
N LEU A 153 -8.06 -11.04 -9.07
CA LEU A 153 -8.14 -10.59 -10.45
C LEU A 153 -8.28 -11.78 -11.40
N ILE A 154 -9.20 -11.67 -12.33
CA ILE A 154 -9.42 -12.65 -13.40
C ILE A 154 -9.32 -11.89 -14.71
N PHE A 155 -8.24 -12.14 -15.44
CA PHE A 155 -8.02 -11.52 -16.75
C PHE A 155 -8.95 -12.11 -17.81
N SER A 156 -9.45 -11.24 -18.68
CA SER A 156 -10.33 -11.65 -19.77
C SER A 156 -9.52 -12.38 -20.86
N LYS A 157 -10.07 -13.45 -21.42
CA LYS A 157 -9.49 -14.10 -22.59
C LYS A 157 -9.92 -13.47 -23.91
N LYS A 158 -10.86 -12.52 -23.89
CA LYS A 158 -11.47 -11.92 -25.08
C LYS A 158 -11.27 -10.41 -25.18
N ASP A 159 -11.12 -9.78 -24.05
CA ASP A 159 -10.90 -8.33 -23.94
C ASP A 159 -9.42 -8.10 -23.64
N THR A 160 -8.76 -7.34 -24.48
CA THR A 160 -7.33 -7.02 -24.34
C THR A 160 -7.08 -5.78 -23.48
N ALA A 161 -8.11 -5.17 -22.92
CA ALA A 161 -7.99 -3.96 -22.12
C ALA A 161 -7.22 -4.21 -20.80
N ASP A 162 -7.19 -5.45 -20.32
CA ASP A 162 -6.51 -5.86 -19.09
C ASP A 162 -5.15 -6.58 -19.34
N ASP A 163 -4.76 -6.76 -20.61
CA ASP A 163 -3.50 -7.45 -20.97
C ASP A 163 -2.23 -6.68 -20.55
N ALA A 164 -2.38 -5.41 -20.18
CA ALA A 164 -1.27 -4.56 -19.76
C ALA A 164 -0.87 -4.76 -18.29
N LEU A 165 -1.74 -5.33 -17.46
CA LEU A 165 -1.53 -5.61 -16.05
C LEU A 165 -0.89 -6.99 -15.85
#